data_706fc0dd16dbad0d63df7ebafce1454e
#
_entry.id   706fc0dd16dbad0d63df7ebafce1454e
#
_cell.length_a   1.000
_cell.length_b   1.000
_cell.length_c   1.000
_cell.angle_alpha   90.00
_cell.angle_beta   90.00
_cell.angle_gamma   90.00
#
_symmetry.space_group_name_H-M   'P 1'
#
loop_
_entity.id
_entity.type
_entity.pdbx_description
1 polymer ?
#
loop_
_entity_poly.entity_id
_entity_poly.type
_entity_poly.pdbx_seq_one_letter_code
_entity_poly.pdbx_strand_id
1 'polypeptide(L)'
;FGGRMLRKWATELPISGSIKARGGIYEVLKHAEELAVEHKLLSYTDDYACLAQPRFRDFFSQYKIAVGSTGNLGLSIGIMSAKLGFHVTVHMSADARQWKKDMLRGLGVHVIEYENDYSKAVAEGRSQAEADPYCYFIDDENSKDLFLGYTVAALRLKKQMEQMRIAVDRAHPLFVYLPCGVGGGPGGVAFGIKSVFGDAAHCFFAEPTHSPCMLLGMYTGYYDRVSVQDFGIDNRTAADGLAVGRCSHLVGPMMHPFMSGAMSVSDERMYRLLAMMADTEQIRLEPSALAGVPGAVNLFGTNAGMDYLKREGLSASADQFTHIVWATGGSMVPDDVMRAYYEKGKALQSL
;
A
#
# COMPACT_ATOMS: atom_id res chain seq x y z
N PHE A 1 -12.53 0.18 -23.93
CA PHE A 1 -13.33 0.61 -22.79
C PHE A 1 -13.74 2.07 -22.96
N GLY A 2 -14.89 2.47 -22.40
CA GLY A 2 -15.36 3.85 -22.43
C GLY A 2 -14.86 4.65 -21.23
N GLY A 3 -15.03 5.99 -21.32
CA GLY A 3 -14.75 6.89 -20.23
C GLY A 3 -13.32 7.44 -20.18
N ARG A 4 -12.99 8.06 -19.04
CA ARG A 4 -11.71 8.72 -18.79
C ARG A 4 -10.81 7.85 -17.91
N MET A 5 -9.54 7.72 -18.28
CA MET A 5 -8.55 7.08 -17.43
C MET A 5 -7.62 8.13 -16.81
N LEU A 6 -7.48 8.06 -15.50
CA LEU A 6 -6.58 8.90 -14.73
C LEU A 6 -5.63 8.03 -13.90
N ARG A 7 -4.48 8.59 -13.61
CA ARG A 7 -3.51 7.97 -12.71
C ARG A 7 -3.39 8.79 -11.44
N LYS A 8 -3.59 8.15 -10.30
CA LYS A 8 -3.31 8.75 -8.99
C LYS A 8 -1.86 8.52 -8.61
N TRP A 9 -1.11 9.60 -8.58
CA TRP A 9 0.31 9.56 -8.31
C TRP A 9 0.58 9.53 -6.79
N ALA A 10 1.08 8.43 -6.28
CA ALA A 10 1.52 8.30 -4.90
C ALA A 10 2.97 7.77 -4.78
N THR A 11 3.72 7.79 -5.89
CA THR A 11 5.09 7.30 -6.00
C THR A 11 6.14 8.32 -5.58
N GLU A 12 5.77 9.59 -5.50
CA GLU A 12 6.68 10.69 -5.12
C GLU A 12 6.20 11.39 -3.83
N LEU A 13 5.49 10.65 -2.98
CA LEU A 13 5.16 11.20 -1.67
C LEU A 13 6.44 11.46 -0.88
N PRO A 14 6.50 12.60 -0.17
CA PRO A 14 7.70 12.96 0.59
C PRO A 14 8.17 11.86 1.52
N ILE A 15 9.46 11.79 1.76
CA ILE A 15 10.18 10.94 2.71
C ILE A 15 10.41 9.52 2.17
N SER A 16 9.39 8.80 1.71
CA SER A 16 9.54 7.38 1.36
C SER A 16 9.11 7.01 -0.06
N GLY A 17 8.78 7.99 -0.90
CA GLY A 17 8.55 7.77 -2.32
C GLY A 17 7.47 6.74 -2.65
N SER A 18 6.49 6.55 -1.75
CA SER A 18 5.43 5.56 -1.92
C SER A 18 4.16 5.93 -1.16
N ILE A 19 3.06 5.23 -1.45
CA ILE A 19 1.79 5.39 -0.73
C ILE A 19 1.95 5.15 0.79
N LYS A 20 2.96 4.37 1.19
CA LYS A 20 3.23 4.01 2.58
C LYS A 20 3.59 5.22 3.45
N ALA A 21 4.00 6.33 2.83
CA ALA A 21 4.15 7.62 3.52
C ALA A 21 2.86 8.12 4.20
N ARG A 22 1.68 7.74 3.72
CA ARG A 22 0.41 8.17 4.33
C ARG A 22 0.11 7.46 5.63
N GLY A 23 0.16 6.12 5.63
CA GLY A 23 -0.13 5.32 6.82
C GLY A 23 1.06 5.23 7.76
N GLY A 24 2.22 4.75 7.27
CA GLY A 24 3.39 4.51 8.13
C GLY A 24 3.93 5.77 8.81
N ILE A 25 4.04 6.87 8.06
CA ILE A 25 4.49 8.14 8.64
C ILE A 25 3.46 8.72 9.61
N TYR A 26 2.16 8.62 9.29
CA TYR A 26 1.10 9.07 10.18
C TYR A 26 1.16 8.35 11.53
N GLU A 27 1.29 7.03 11.54
CA GLU A 27 1.33 6.26 12.79
C GLU A 27 2.59 6.58 13.61
N VAL A 28 3.75 6.72 12.97
CA VAL A 28 4.98 7.16 13.65
C VAL A 28 4.81 8.55 14.28
N LEU A 29 4.23 9.50 13.54
CA LEU A 29 4.00 10.86 14.05
C LEU A 29 2.97 10.89 15.16
N LYS A 30 1.91 10.08 15.06
CA LYS A 30 0.90 9.97 16.12
C LYS A 30 1.49 9.40 17.41
N HIS A 31 2.30 8.35 17.31
CA HIS A 31 2.99 7.81 18.48
C HIS A 31 3.97 8.81 19.09
N ALA A 32 4.71 9.56 18.27
CA ALA A 32 5.58 10.63 18.75
C ALA A 32 4.80 11.76 19.45
N GLU A 33 3.64 12.14 18.91
CA GLU A 33 2.71 13.09 19.52
C GLU A 33 2.26 12.59 20.90
N GLU A 34 1.75 11.36 20.97
CA GLU A 34 1.24 10.76 22.20
C GLU A 34 2.31 10.76 23.31
N LEU A 35 3.53 10.30 22.99
CA LEU A 35 4.65 10.34 23.94
C LEU A 35 5.00 11.76 24.39
N ALA A 36 5.08 12.69 23.46
CA ALA A 36 5.49 14.07 23.78
C ALA A 36 4.40 14.80 24.59
N VAL A 37 3.12 14.55 24.32
CA VAL A 37 2.00 15.12 25.09
C VAL A 37 1.93 14.52 26.49
N GLU A 38 2.06 13.21 26.63
CA GLU A 38 2.07 12.52 27.91
C GLU A 38 3.18 13.06 28.83
N HIS A 39 4.35 13.33 28.28
CA HIS A 39 5.48 13.89 29.00
C HIS A 39 5.46 15.44 29.10
N LYS A 40 4.37 16.08 28.68
CA LYS A 40 4.18 17.55 28.73
C LYS A 40 5.24 18.34 27.97
N LEU A 41 5.81 17.73 26.92
CA LEU A 41 6.79 18.38 26.01
C LEU A 41 6.11 19.03 24.81
N LEU A 42 4.87 18.62 24.51
CA LEU A 42 4.05 19.08 23.39
C LEU A 42 2.61 19.29 23.87
N SER A 43 1.94 20.28 23.29
CA SER A 43 0.50 20.50 23.40
C SER A 43 -0.14 20.33 22.02
N TYR A 44 -1.41 19.93 21.96
CA TYR A 44 -2.18 19.81 20.72
C TYR A 44 -2.33 21.13 19.93
N THR A 45 -2.01 22.26 20.55
CA THR A 45 -2.04 23.61 19.93
C THR A 45 -0.69 24.09 19.44
N ASP A 46 0.39 23.33 19.70
CA ASP A 46 1.74 23.70 19.31
C ASP A 46 1.99 23.48 17.81
N ASP A 47 3.00 24.16 17.27
CA ASP A 47 3.51 23.86 15.94
C ASP A 47 4.34 22.57 15.98
N TYR A 48 3.86 21.53 15.32
CA TYR A 48 4.49 20.20 15.27
C TYR A 48 5.84 20.18 14.55
N ALA A 49 6.24 21.27 13.88
CA ALA A 49 7.59 21.42 13.37
C ALA A 49 8.64 21.35 14.49
N CYS A 50 8.27 21.62 15.75
CA CYS A 50 9.13 21.49 16.92
C CYS A 50 9.65 20.07 17.15
N LEU A 51 8.95 19.02 16.69
CA LEU A 51 9.39 17.63 16.79
C LEU A 51 10.72 17.36 16.07
N ALA A 52 11.12 18.23 15.13
CA ALA A 52 12.41 18.15 14.46
C ALA A 52 13.58 18.73 15.28
N GLN A 53 13.32 19.37 16.43
CA GLN A 53 14.36 20.01 17.27
C GLN A 53 15.21 18.95 18.00
N PRO A 54 16.48 19.25 18.31
CA PRO A 54 17.38 18.33 19.01
C PRO A 54 16.80 17.75 20.31
N ARG A 55 16.15 18.59 21.12
CA ARG A 55 15.54 18.16 22.40
C ARG A 55 14.52 17.01 22.23
N PHE A 56 13.76 16.99 21.13
CA PHE A 56 12.82 15.92 20.86
C PHE A 56 13.54 14.67 20.38
N ARG A 57 14.60 14.81 19.58
CA ARG A 57 15.44 13.69 19.19
C ARG A 57 16.09 13.00 20.39
N ASP A 58 16.60 13.78 21.34
CA ASP A 58 17.16 13.26 22.58
C ASP A 58 16.09 12.56 23.44
N PHE A 59 14.89 13.11 23.48
CA PHE A 59 13.75 12.48 24.15
C PHE A 59 13.34 11.15 23.50
N PHE A 60 13.11 11.15 22.18
CA PHE A 60 12.70 9.94 21.46
C PHE A 60 13.78 8.87 21.38
N SER A 61 15.05 9.20 21.58
CA SER A 61 16.13 8.20 21.64
C SER A 61 16.03 7.23 22.84
N GLN A 62 15.14 7.49 23.78
CA GLN A 62 14.84 6.60 24.89
C GLN A 62 13.81 5.50 24.50
N TYR A 63 13.17 5.64 23.34
CA TYR A 63 12.09 4.79 22.86
C TYR A 63 12.49 4.05 21.59
N LYS A 64 11.77 2.96 21.34
CA LYS A 64 12.00 2.08 20.20
C LYS A 64 10.74 1.96 19.36
N ILE A 65 10.92 1.82 18.05
CA ILE A 65 9.86 1.46 17.11
C ILE A 65 10.30 0.19 16.38
N ALA A 66 9.42 -0.80 16.35
CA ALA A 66 9.64 -2.03 15.59
C ALA A 66 8.52 -2.24 14.57
N VAL A 67 8.83 -2.83 13.43
CA VAL A 67 7.87 -3.18 12.38
C VAL A 67 8.32 -4.43 11.64
N GLY A 68 7.37 -5.32 11.31
CA GLY A 68 7.60 -6.41 10.37
C GLY A 68 7.22 -5.95 8.97
N SER A 69 8.19 -5.81 8.06
CA SER A 69 7.89 -5.40 6.68
C SER A 69 9.05 -5.64 5.73
N THR A 70 8.81 -6.36 4.66
CA THR A 70 9.78 -6.58 3.57
C THR A 70 9.79 -5.47 2.51
N GLY A 71 8.81 -4.56 2.56
CA GLY A 71 8.53 -3.61 1.49
C GLY A 71 8.66 -2.14 1.89
N ASN A 72 7.92 -1.31 1.16
CA ASN A 72 7.93 0.15 1.31
C ASN A 72 7.39 0.65 2.66
N LEU A 73 6.63 -0.19 3.40
CA LEU A 73 6.16 0.18 4.72
C LEU A 73 7.33 0.26 5.71
N GLY A 74 8.20 -0.76 5.73
CA GLY A 74 9.41 -0.73 6.53
C GLY A 74 10.32 0.44 6.21
N LEU A 75 10.44 0.82 4.92
CA LEU A 75 11.14 2.05 4.52
C LEU A 75 10.49 3.30 5.09
N SER A 76 9.16 3.45 4.94
CA SER A 76 8.44 4.64 5.43
C SER A 76 8.59 4.83 6.94
N ILE A 77 8.38 3.75 7.69
CA ILE A 77 8.47 3.75 9.16
C ILE A 77 9.93 3.95 9.58
N GLY A 78 10.86 3.19 8.99
CA GLY A 78 12.28 3.25 9.32
C GLY A 78 12.88 4.64 9.12
N ILE A 79 12.64 5.24 7.96
CA ILE A 79 13.14 6.59 7.63
C ILE A 79 12.58 7.63 8.60
N MET A 80 11.27 7.63 8.82
CA MET A 80 10.64 8.65 9.66
C MET A 80 11.04 8.51 11.14
N SER A 81 11.02 7.30 11.65
CA SER A 81 11.37 7.02 13.04
C SER A 81 12.84 7.36 13.35
N ALA A 82 13.77 6.97 12.47
CA ALA A 82 15.19 7.32 12.61
C ALA A 82 15.39 8.85 12.54
N LYS A 83 14.65 9.55 11.67
CA LYS A 83 14.71 11.00 11.56
C LYS A 83 14.27 11.71 12.84
N LEU A 84 13.26 11.20 13.52
CA LEU A 84 12.78 11.71 14.80
C LEU A 84 13.68 11.34 15.99
N GLY A 85 14.56 10.35 15.82
CA GLY A 85 15.53 9.96 16.85
C GLY A 85 15.20 8.66 17.59
N PHE A 86 14.11 7.94 17.23
CA PHE A 86 13.83 6.64 17.79
C PHE A 86 14.89 5.59 17.45
N HIS A 87 15.10 4.62 18.32
CA HIS A 87 15.77 3.38 17.94
C HIS A 87 14.83 2.51 17.14
N VAL A 88 15.22 2.14 15.93
CA VAL A 88 14.32 1.47 14.97
C VAL A 88 14.81 0.09 14.63
N THR A 89 13.90 -0.90 14.70
CA THR A 89 14.12 -2.25 14.21
C THR A 89 13.11 -2.59 13.13
N VAL A 90 13.60 -3.05 11.98
CA VAL A 90 12.75 -3.57 10.89
C VAL A 90 13.03 -5.05 10.73
N HIS A 91 11.99 -5.87 10.94
CA HIS A 91 12.04 -7.31 10.75
C HIS A 91 11.64 -7.63 9.32
N MET A 92 12.53 -8.26 8.55
CA MET A 92 12.37 -8.54 7.13
C MET A 92 12.62 -10.01 6.82
N SER A 93 12.00 -10.54 5.77
CA SER A 93 12.41 -11.84 5.24
C SER A 93 13.74 -11.73 4.50
N ALA A 94 14.49 -12.82 4.46
CA ALA A 94 15.83 -12.85 3.83
C ALA A 94 15.76 -12.56 2.32
N ASP A 95 14.67 -12.90 1.64
CA ASP A 95 14.41 -12.64 0.22
C ASP A 95 13.97 -11.21 -0.10
N ALA A 96 13.78 -10.35 0.93
CA ALA A 96 13.50 -8.93 0.71
C ALA A 96 14.62 -8.25 -0.10
N ARG A 97 14.24 -7.27 -0.91
CA ARG A 97 15.17 -6.57 -1.83
C ARG A 97 16.36 -5.97 -1.08
N GLN A 98 17.57 -6.36 -1.49
CA GLN A 98 18.80 -5.96 -0.81
C GLN A 98 18.94 -4.45 -0.68
N TRP A 99 18.62 -3.68 -1.72
CA TRP A 99 18.72 -2.23 -1.70
C TRP A 99 17.86 -1.57 -0.60
N LYS A 100 16.71 -2.16 -0.23
CA LYS A 100 15.87 -1.68 0.87
C LYS A 100 16.55 -1.88 2.23
N LYS A 101 17.15 -3.05 2.42
CA LYS A 101 17.94 -3.37 3.62
C LYS A 101 19.12 -2.42 3.77
N ASP A 102 19.86 -2.19 2.69
CA ASP A 102 21.04 -1.33 2.68
C ASP A 102 20.67 0.13 2.96
N MET A 103 19.57 0.61 2.38
CA MET A 103 19.05 1.95 2.65
C MET A 103 18.68 2.14 4.13
N LEU A 104 17.96 1.18 4.72
CA LEU A 104 17.60 1.23 6.15
C LEU A 104 18.85 1.21 7.05
N ARG A 105 19.80 0.31 6.78
CA ARG A 105 21.07 0.23 7.52
C ARG A 105 21.88 1.53 7.41
N GLY A 106 21.90 2.13 6.23
CA GLY A 106 22.56 3.42 6.00
C GLY A 106 21.98 4.59 6.82
N LEU A 107 20.75 4.45 7.30
CA LEU A 107 20.07 5.40 8.18
C LEU A 107 20.19 5.05 9.67
N GLY A 108 20.95 4.01 10.01
CA GLY A 108 21.12 3.54 11.40
C GLY A 108 19.97 2.67 11.90
N VAL A 109 19.10 2.18 11.01
CA VAL A 109 18.01 1.27 11.36
C VAL A 109 18.56 -0.14 11.50
N HIS A 110 18.18 -0.82 12.57
CA HIS A 110 18.53 -2.23 12.79
C HIS A 110 17.62 -3.13 11.94
N VAL A 111 18.20 -3.82 10.96
CA VAL A 111 17.49 -4.76 10.09
C VAL A 111 17.79 -6.18 10.52
N ILE A 112 16.74 -6.89 10.99
CA ILE A 112 16.81 -8.31 11.34
C ILE A 112 16.21 -9.11 10.18
N GLU A 113 16.97 -10.10 9.69
CA GLU A 113 16.57 -10.94 8.56
C GLU A 113 16.16 -12.33 9.06
N TYR A 114 15.08 -12.86 8.50
CA TYR A 114 14.54 -14.19 8.79
C TYR A 114 14.57 -15.06 7.54
N GLU A 115 15.04 -16.27 7.64
CA GLU A 115 15.10 -17.24 6.52
C GLU A 115 13.71 -17.72 6.07
N ASN A 116 12.70 -17.53 6.90
CA ASN A 116 11.32 -17.87 6.60
C ASN A 116 10.55 -16.65 6.10
N ASP A 117 9.28 -16.87 5.77
CA ASP A 117 8.42 -15.86 5.19
C ASP A 117 8.16 -14.64 6.11
N TYR A 118 7.49 -13.65 5.55
CA TYR A 118 7.06 -12.43 6.19
C TYR A 118 6.30 -12.65 7.51
N SER A 119 5.41 -13.66 7.58
CA SER A 119 4.58 -13.92 8.76
C SER A 119 5.42 -14.23 10.00
N LYS A 120 6.55 -14.93 9.84
CA LYS A 120 7.47 -15.19 10.94
C LYS A 120 8.18 -13.91 11.39
N ALA A 121 8.61 -13.07 10.45
CA ALA A 121 9.24 -11.79 10.77
C ALA A 121 8.30 -10.89 11.59
N VAL A 122 7.01 -10.82 11.22
CA VAL A 122 5.99 -10.07 11.95
C VAL A 122 5.77 -10.63 13.35
N ALA A 123 5.57 -11.95 13.48
CA ALA A 123 5.33 -12.62 14.77
C ALA A 123 6.48 -12.40 15.75
N GLU A 124 7.72 -12.57 15.29
CA GLU A 124 8.92 -12.36 16.07
C GLU A 124 9.08 -10.90 16.51
N GLY A 125 8.88 -9.95 15.58
CA GLY A 125 8.95 -8.53 15.90
C GLY A 125 7.91 -8.10 16.92
N ARG A 126 6.68 -8.62 16.80
CA ARG A 126 5.60 -8.35 17.76
C ARG A 126 5.96 -8.90 19.16
N SER A 127 6.40 -10.15 19.24
CA SER A 127 6.78 -10.78 20.51
C SER A 127 7.91 -10.06 21.21
N GLN A 128 8.93 -9.62 20.46
CA GLN A 128 10.05 -8.86 21.03
C GLN A 128 9.61 -7.47 21.53
N ALA A 129 8.71 -6.80 20.84
CA ALA A 129 8.18 -5.51 21.25
C ALA A 129 7.29 -5.62 22.49
N GLU A 130 6.45 -6.65 22.59
CA GLU A 130 5.61 -6.91 23.77
C GLU A 130 6.42 -7.14 25.05
N ALA A 131 7.66 -7.64 24.93
CA ALA A 131 8.56 -7.85 26.05
C ALA A 131 9.29 -6.57 26.51
N ASP A 132 9.21 -5.47 25.76
CA ASP A 132 9.91 -4.20 26.03
C ASP A 132 8.92 -3.03 26.15
N PRO A 133 8.71 -2.45 27.35
CA PRO A 133 7.75 -1.38 27.56
C PRO A 133 8.11 -0.05 26.85
N TYR A 134 9.33 0.08 26.38
CA TYR A 134 9.79 1.23 25.60
C TYR A 134 9.71 1.00 24.09
N CYS A 135 9.18 -0.15 23.64
CA CYS A 135 9.09 -0.51 22.23
C CYS A 135 7.65 -0.48 21.75
N TYR A 136 7.39 0.33 20.74
CA TYR A 136 6.11 0.36 20.03
C TYR A 136 6.20 -0.47 18.76
N PHE A 137 5.34 -1.48 18.62
CA PHE A 137 5.26 -2.29 17.41
C PHE A 137 4.18 -1.75 16.47
N ILE A 138 4.59 -1.37 15.25
CA ILE A 138 3.65 -0.98 14.20
C ILE A 138 3.21 -2.24 13.46
N ASP A 139 1.96 -2.60 13.66
CA ASP A 139 1.36 -3.83 13.13
C ASP A 139 0.56 -3.53 11.86
N ASP A 140 1.12 -3.81 10.69
CA ASP A 140 0.47 -3.52 9.40
C ASP A 140 -0.73 -4.44 9.09
N GLU A 141 -0.90 -5.52 9.85
CA GLU A 141 -2.06 -6.39 9.75
C GLU A 141 -3.27 -5.86 10.53
N ASN A 142 -3.04 -5.15 11.68
CA ASN A 142 -4.10 -4.84 12.66
C ASN A 142 -4.14 -3.37 13.08
N SER A 143 -3.18 -2.52 12.71
CA SER A 143 -3.15 -1.14 13.15
C SER A 143 -4.29 -0.31 12.55
N LYS A 144 -5.14 0.24 13.43
CA LYS A 144 -6.18 1.21 13.06
C LYS A 144 -5.58 2.55 12.66
N ASP A 145 -4.51 2.98 13.29
CA ASP A 145 -3.87 4.25 13.00
C ASP A 145 -3.18 4.22 11.64
N LEU A 146 -2.48 3.13 11.33
CA LEU A 146 -1.95 2.89 10.00
C LEU A 146 -3.05 2.98 8.93
N PHE A 147 -4.15 2.27 9.15
CA PHE A 147 -5.30 2.27 8.26
C PHE A 147 -5.91 3.66 8.09
N LEU A 148 -6.15 4.39 9.18
CA LEU A 148 -6.71 5.74 9.16
C LEU A 148 -5.80 6.75 8.46
N GLY A 149 -4.50 6.63 8.60
CA GLY A 149 -3.53 7.47 7.91
C GLY A 149 -3.66 7.43 6.38
N TYR A 150 -4.08 6.29 5.82
CA TYR A 150 -4.33 6.17 4.38
C TYR A 150 -5.61 6.86 3.91
N THR A 151 -6.61 7.04 4.77
CA THR A 151 -7.93 7.58 4.39
C THR A 151 -7.87 9.01 3.86
N VAL A 152 -6.90 9.80 4.30
CA VAL A 152 -6.67 11.19 3.85
C VAL A 152 -6.48 11.31 2.34
N ALA A 153 -6.07 10.22 1.68
CA ALA A 153 -5.91 10.15 0.24
C ALA A 153 -7.20 10.51 -0.52
N ALA A 154 -8.36 10.16 0.05
CA ALA A 154 -9.67 10.44 -0.54
C ALA A 154 -10.02 11.93 -0.54
N LEU A 155 -9.74 12.64 0.56
CA LEU A 155 -9.97 14.10 0.63
C LEU A 155 -9.07 14.84 -0.38
N ARG A 156 -7.83 14.40 -0.53
CA ARG A 156 -6.92 14.94 -1.54
C ARG A 156 -7.37 14.61 -2.96
N LEU A 157 -7.91 13.41 -3.17
CA LEU A 157 -8.49 13.03 -4.47
C LEU A 157 -9.69 13.91 -4.78
N LYS A 158 -10.62 14.08 -3.83
CA LYS A 158 -11.80 14.95 -4.00
C LYS A 158 -11.40 16.36 -4.47
N LYS A 159 -10.46 17.00 -3.75
CA LYS A 159 -9.95 18.32 -4.14
C LYS A 159 -9.36 18.34 -5.55
N GLN A 160 -8.65 17.29 -5.96
CA GLN A 160 -8.09 17.20 -7.31
C GLN A 160 -9.17 17.01 -8.38
N MET A 161 -10.20 16.20 -8.12
CA MET A 161 -11.34 16.04 -9.03
C MET A 161 -12.09 17.37 -9.22
N GLU A 162 -12.33 18.10 -8.14
CA GLU A 162 -12.94 19.44 -8.16
C GLU A 162 -12.10 20.42 -8.99
N GLN A 163 -10.78 20.47 -8.79
CA GLN A 163 -9.85 21.31 -9.56
C GLN A 163 -9.85 20.97 -11.05
N MET A 164 -9.97 19.70 -11.41
CA MET A 164 -10.07 19.23 -12.78
C MET A 164 -11.48 19.33 -13.35
N ARG A 165 -12.46 19.79 -12.57
CA ARG A 165 -13.88 19.86 -12.94
C ARG A 165 -14.44 18.52 -13.39
N ILE A 166 -14.05 17.45 -12.68
CA ILE A 166 -14.52 16.09 -12.93
C ILE A 166 -15.60 15.79 -11.89
N ALA A 167 -16.82 15.61 -12.34
CA ALA A 167 -17.92 15.19 -11.48
C ALA A 167 -17.75 13.72 -11.04
N VAL A 168 -18.14 13.43 -9.80
CA VAL A 168 -18.25 12.08 -9.27
C VAL A 168 -19.60 11.98 -8.57
N ASP A 169 -20.53 11.31 -9.23
CA ASP A 169 -21.90 11.05 -8.80
C ASP A 169 -22.42 9.77 -9.46
N ARG A 170 -23.68 9.40 -9.24
CA ARG A 170 -24.27 8.19 -9.84
C ARG A 170 -24.29 8.20 -11.38
N ALA A 171 -24.34 9.39 -12.00
CA ALA A 171 -24.29 9.52 -13.46
C ALA A 171 -22.85 9.50 -13.99
N HIS A 172 -21.88 9.84 -13.15
CA HIS A 172 -20.45 9.91 -13.46
C HIS A 172 -19.67 9.06 -12.45
N PRO A 173 -19.77 7.73 -12.50
CA PRO A 173 -19.18 6.85 -11.48
C PRO A 173 -17.66 6.83 -11.57
N LEU A 174 -17.05 6.68 -10.38
CA LEU A 174 -15.61 6.61 -10.17
C LEU A 174 -15.20 5.17 -9.91
N PHE A 175 -14.33 4.61 -10.75
CA PHE A 175 -13.72 3.29 -10.59
C PHE A 175 -12.29 3.44 -10.12
N VAL A 176 -11.92 2.78 -9.02
CA VAL A 176 -10.59 2.88 -8.43
C VAL A 176 -9.96 1.51 -8.28
N TYR A 177 -8.77 1.34 -8.83
CA TYR A 177 -8.02 0.08 -8.83
C TYR A 177 -6.80 0.21 -7.94
N LEU A 178 -6.78 -0.55 -6.84
CA LEU A 178 -5.85 -0.41 -5.74
C LEU A 178 -4.96 -1.66 -5.63
N PRO A 179 -3.64 -1.54 -5.87
CA PRO A 179 -2.72 -2.62 -5.56
C PRO A 179 -2.84 -3.03 -4.08
N CYS A 180 -3.05 -4.34 -3.83
CA CYS A 180 -3.35 -4.88 -2.52
C CYS A 180 -2.39 -6.02 -2.15
N GLY A 181 -1.77 -5.92 -0.98
CA GLY A 181 -1.11 -7.00 -0.26
C GLY A 181 -1.92 -7.34 0.99
N VAL A 182 -1.38 -7.11 2.19
CA VAL A 182 -2.08 -7.39 3.47
C VAL A 182 -3.43 -6.67 3.60
N GLY A 183 -3.58 -5.50 2.96
CA GLY A 183 -4.85 -4.77 2.89
C GLY A 183 -4.87 -3.38 3.53
N GLY A 184 -3.98 -3.08 4.48
CA GLY A 184 -4.02 -1.81 5.24
C GLY A 184 -4.04 -0.56 4.36
N GLY A 185 -3.10 -0.45 3.42
CA GLY A 185 -3.00 0.68 2.50
C GLY A 185 -4.21 0.82 1.55
N PRO A 186 -4.49 -0.18 0.71
CA PRO A 186 -5.62 -0.11 -0.21
C PRO A 186 -6.97 -0.07 0.50
N GLY A 187 -7.13 -0.76 1.63
CA GLY A 187 -8.34 -0.71 2.45
C GLY A 187 -8.60 0.67 3.02
N GLY A 188 -7.60 1.32 3.62
CA GLY A 188 -7.74 2.68 4.14
C GLY A 188 -8.07 3.70 3.05
N VAL A 189 -7.43 3.60 1.87
CA VAL A 189 -7.75 4.44 0.72
C VAL A 189 -9.19 4.19 0.26
N ALA A 190 -9.60 2.93 0.09
CA ALA A 190 -10.96 2.57 -0.34
C ALA A 190 -12.01 3.04 0.67
N PHE A 191 -11.76 2.86 1.98
CA PHE A 191 -12.63 3.35 3.04
C PHE A 191 -12.82 4.87 2.94
N GLY A 192 -11.74 5.61 2.81
CA GLY A 192 -11.80 7.06 2.62
C GLY A 192 -12.59 7.45 1.37
N ILE A 193 -12.38 6.76 0.25
CA ILE A 193 -13.08 6.99 -1.02
C ILE A 193 -14.60 6.74 -0.85
N LYS A 194 -14.98 5.63 -0.23
CA LYS A 194 -16.38 5.31 0.05
C LYS A 194 -17.01 6.33 1.01
N SER A 195 -16.26 6.82 2.00
CA SER A 195 -16.73 7.86 2.92
C SER A 195 -16.97 9.20 2.23
N VAL A 196 -16.17 9.53 1.19
CA VAL A 196 -16.25 10.81 0.48
C VAL A 196 -17.24 10.79 -0.69
N PHE A 197 -17.29 9.69 -1.45
CA PHE A 197 -18.05 9.60 -2.70
C PHE A 197 -19.23 8.61 -2.64
N GLY A 198 -19.38 7.89 -1.53
CA GLY A 198 -20.48 6.95 -1.32
C GLY A 198 -20.56 5.88 -2.42
N ASP A 199 -21.78 5.64 -2.90
CA ASP A 199 -22.08 4.63 -3.92
C ASP A 199 -21.67 5.05 -5.35
N ALA A 200 -21.29 6.30 -5.54
CA ALA A 200 -20.72 6.74 -6.82
C ALA A 200 -19.29 6.22 -7.05
N ALA A 201 -18.65 5.65 -6.03
CA ALA A 201 -17.31 5.10 -6.14
C ALA A 201 -17.28 3.57 -6.04
N HIS A 202 -16.59 2.95 -6.98
CA HIS A 202 -16.42 1.50 -7.14
C HIS A 202 -14.95 1.14 -6.96
N CYS A 203 -14.61 0.52 -5.82
CA CYS A 203 -13.24 0.20 -5.47
C CYS A 203 -12.93 -1.28 -5.69
N PHE A 204 -11.82 -1.57 -6.36
CA PHE A 204 -11.35 -2.92 -6.66
C PHE A 204 -9.95 -3.12 -6.11
N PHE A 205 -9.72 -4.25 -5.46
CA PHE A 205 -8.37 -4.68 -5.11
C PHE A 205 -7.71 -5.40 -6.28
N ALA A 206 -6.41 -5.18 -6.44
CA ALA A 206 -5.60 -5.82 -7.48
C ALA A 206 -4.38 -6.47 -6.83
N GLU A 207 -4.26 -7.79 -6.98
CA GLU A 207 -3.28 -8.63 -6.29
C GLU A 207 -2.45 -9.44 -7.28
N PRO A 208 -1.22 -9.84 -6.93
CA PRO A 208 -0.48 -10.79 -7.75
C PRO A 208 -1.17 -12.16 -7.78
N THR A 209 -1.10 -12.86 -8.91
CA THR A 209 -1.66 -14.23 -9.03
C THR A 209 -1.06 -15.23 -8.05
N HIS A 210 0.17 -14.97 -7.61
CA HIS A 210 0.89 -15.78 -6.62
C HIS A 210 0.69 -15.34 -5.17
N SER A 211 -0.04 -14.24 -4.93
CA SER A 211 -0.29 -13.71 -3.57
C SER A 211 -1.67 -13.05 -3.47
N PRO A 212 -2.78 -13.73 -3.86
CA PRO A 212 -4.12 -13.16 -3.85
C PRO A 212 -4.82 -13.36 -2.49
N CYS A 213 -4.16 -12.97 -1.38
CA CYS A 213 -4.62 -13.31 -0.04
C CYS A 213 -5.95 -12.63 0.33
N MET A 214 -6.16 -11.38 -0.07
CA MET A 214 -7.39 -10.64 0.21
C MET A 214 -8.57 -11.18 -0.61
N LEU A 215 -8.34 -11.50 -1.90
CA LEU A 215 -9.32 -12.14 -2.76
C LEU A 215 -9.78 -13.47 -2.16
N LEU A 216 -8.85 -14.35 -1.78
CA LEU A 216 -9.16 -15.65 -1.18
C LEU A 216 -9.87 -15.48 0.16
N GLY A 217 -9.38 -14.59 1.01
CA GLY A 217 -9.98 -14.32 2.32
C GLY A 217 -11.44 -13.83 2.20
N MET A 218 -11.71 -12.88 1.31
CA MET A 218 -13.06 -12.37 1.07
C MET A 218 -13.95 -13.38 0.36
N TYR A 219 -13.45 -14.08 -0.67
CA TYR A 219 -14.22 -15.05 -1.44
C TYR A 219 -14.70 -16.23 -0.59
N THR A 220 -13.83 -16.72 0.30
CA THR A 220 -14.17 -17.82 1.21
C THR A 220 -14.94 -17.38 2.45
N GLY A 221 -14.90 -16.11 2.80
CA GLY A 221 -15.40 -15.57 4.07
C GLY A 221 -14.55 -15.97 5.29
N TYR A 222 -13.38 -16.58 5.06
CA TYR A 222 -12.48 -17.00 6.14
C TYR A 222 -11.44 -15.93 6.50
N TYR A 223 -11.25 -14.94 5.64
CA TYR A 223 -10.34 -13.80 5.81
C TYR A 223 -8.92 -14.23 6.21
N ASP A 224 -8.43 -13.77 7.38
CA ASP A 224 -7.11 -14.11 7.93
C ASP A 224 -6.97 -15.55 8.41
N ARG A 225 -8.05 -16.33 8.45
CA ARG A 225 -8.01 -17.76 8.84
C ARG A 225 -7.50 -18.68 7.73
N VAL A 226 -7.31 -18.15 6.52
CA VAL A 226 -6.73 -18.86 5.39
C VAL A 226 -5.52 -18.12 4.84
N SER A 227 -4.59 -18.85 4.29
CA SER A 227 -3.41 -18.34 3.58
C SER A 227 -3.45 -18.76 2.12
N VAL A 228 -2.66 -18.14 1.27
CA VAL A 228 -2.52 -18.55 -0.13
C VAL A 228 -1.94 -19.97 -0.25
N GLN A 229 -1.08 -20.38 0.70
CA GLN A 229 -0.50 -21.70 0.77
C GLN A 229 -1.55 -22.81 1.01
N ASP A 230 -2.63 -22.52 1.73
CA ASP A 230 -3.74 -23.45 1.95
C ASP A 230 -4.45 -23.82 0.62
N PHE A 231 -4.26 -23.01 -0.42
CA PHE A 231 -4.76 -23.24 -1.78
C PHE A 231 -3.66 -23.69 -2.75
N GLY A 232 -2.48 -24.07 -2.26
CA GLY A 232 -1.36 -24.52 -3.09
C GLY A 232 -0.64 -23.42 -3.85
N ILE A 233 -0.82 -22.16 -3.45
CA ILE A 233 -0.16 -20.98 -4.06
C ILE A 233 1.11 -20.65 -3.28
N ASP A 234 2.22 -20.36 -3.97
CA ASP A 234 3.56 -20.31 -3.41
C ASP A 234 3.96 -18.97 -2.75
N ASN A 235 3.12 -17.94 -2.87
CA ASN A 235 3.39 -16.59 -2.37
C ASN A 235 4.65 -15.93 -2.96
N ARG A 236 5.10 -16.33 -4.15
CA ARG A 236 6.31 -15.81 -4.81
C ARG A 236 5.94 -14.91 -5.97
N THR A 237 6.22 -13.62 -5.83
CA THR A 237 5.90 -12.62 -6.87
C THR A 237 6.98 -11.54 -6.98
N ALA A 238 7.10 -10.97 -8.17
CA ALA A 238 7.93 -9.78 -8.43
C ALA A 238 7.41 -8.53 -7.71
N ALA A 239 6.13 -8.52 -7.37
CA ALA A 239 5.47 -7.45 -6.63
C ALA A 239 5.70 -7.60 -5.13
N ASP A 240 6.96 -7.44 -4.68
CA ASP A 240 7.40 -7.66 -3.31
C ASP A 240 6.60 -6.88 -2.25
N GLY A 241 6.11 -5.68 -2.58
CA GLY A 241 5.23 -4.90 -1.73
C GLY A 241 3.81 -5.46 -1.56
N LEU A 242 3.46 -6.52 -2.33
CA LEU A 242 2.17 -7.21 -2.32
C LEU A 242 2.33 -8.70 -1.97
N ALA A 243 3.54 -9.19 -1.72
CA ALA A 243 3.86 -10.60 -1.46
C ALA A 243 3.47 -10.98 -0.03
N VAL A 244 2.18 -11.12 0.22
CA VAL A 244 1.62 -11.43 1.54
C VAL A 244 0.74 -12.67 1.44
N GLY A 245 1.02 -13.67 2.28
CA GLY A 245 0.32 -14.94 2.24
C GLY A 245 -1.07 -14.92 2.90
N ARG A 246 -1.33 -13.94 3.78
CA ARG A 246 -2.55 -13.88 4.59
C ARG A 246 -3.04 -12.43 4.67
N CYS A 247 -4.34 -12.19 4.51
CA CYS A 247 -4.89 -10.83 4.57
C CYS A 247 -5.04 -10.35 6.02
N SER A 248 -5.17 -9.03 6.18
CA SER A 248 -5.41 -8.41 7.49
C SER A 248 -6.70 -8.90 8.13
N HIS A 249 -6.61 -9.28 9.40
CA HIS A 249 -7.76 -9.62 10.25
C HIS A 249 -8.76 -8.43 10.35
N LEU A 250 -8.24 -7.21 10.42
CA LEU A 250 -9.05 -5.99 10.53
C LEU A 250 -9.70 -5.62 9.18
N VAL A 251 -8.89 -5.57 8.12
CA VAL A 251 -9.31 -4.96 6.83
C VAL A 251 -10.23 -5.87 6.04
N GLY A 252 -9.96 -7.17 6.00
CA GLY A 252 -10.76 -8.13 5.25
C GLY A 252 -12.26 -8.05 5.59
N PRO A 253 -12.66 -8.32 6.84
CA PRO A 253 -14.06 -8.24 7.26
C PRO A 253 -14.66 -6.84 7.12
N MET A 254 -13.90 -5.80 7.50
CA MET A 254 -14.40 -4.44 7.50
C MET A 254 -14.66 -3.91 6.09
N MET A 255 -13.80 -4.24 5.13
CA MET A 255 -13.91 -3.72 3.76
C MET A 255 -14.78 -4.57 2.84
N HIS A 256 -15.02 -5.83 3.16
CA HIS A 256 -15.81 -6.75 2.32
C HIS A 256 -17.14 -6.13 1.82
N PRO A 257 -17.99 -5.52 2.67
CA PRO A 257 -19.26 -4.95 2.21
C PRO A 257 -19.11 -3.69 1.35
N PHE A 258 -17.94 -3.07 1.31
CA PHE A 258 -17.70 -1.83 0.58
C PHE A 258 -16.94 -2.03 -0.74
N MET A 259 -16.36 -3.21 -0.94
CA MET A 259 -15.57 -3.50 -2.14
C MET A 259 -16.46 -3.92 -3.31
N SER A 260 -16.14 -3.41 -4.47
CA SER A 260 -16.81 -3.76 -5.74
C SER A 260 -16.30 -5.09 -6.32
N GLY A 261 -15.08 -5.49 -5.95
CA GLY A 261 -14.48 -6.74 -6.36
C GLY A 261 -12.97 -6.77 -6.14
N ALA A 262 -12.37 -7.88 -6.57
CA ALA A 262 -10.93 -8.08 -6.59
C ALA A 262 -10.50 -8.72 -7.91
N MET A 263 -9.25 -8.51 -8.30
CA MET A 263 -8.66 -9.11 -9.49
C MET A 263 -7.22 -9.55 -9.22
N SER A 264 -6.76 -10.55 -9.95
CA SER A 264 -5.35 -10.96 -9.91
C SER A 264 -4.63 -10.61 -11.21
N VAL A 265 -3.31 -10.37 -11.10
CA VAL A 265 -2.43 -9.96 -12.20
C VAL A 265 -1.14 -10.76 -12.14
N SER A 266 -0.72 -11.35 -13.26
CA SER A 266 0.54 -12.11 -13.31
C SER A 266 1.77 -11.20 -13.30
N ASP A 267 2.89 -11.74 -12.83
CA ASP A 267 4.18 -11.06 -12.83
C ASP A 267 4.60 -10.63 -14.24
N GLU A 268 4.41 -11.50 -15.23
CA GLU A 268 4.72 -11.16 -16.62
C GLU A 268 3.91 -9.96 -17.09
N ARG A 269 2.62 -9.90 -16.76
CA ARG A 269 1.78 -8.76 -17.13
C ARG A 269 2.25 -7.48 -16.47
N MET A 270 2.65 -7.54 -15.18
CA MET A 270 3.21 -6.37 -14.50
C MET A 270 4.52 -5.90 -15.12
N TYR A 271 5.44 -6.81 -15.49
CA TYR A 271 6.67 -6.43 -16.19
C TYR A 271 6.42 -5.85 -17.59
N ARG A 272 5.50 -6.42 -18.38
CA ARG A 272 5.10 -5.85 -19.69
C ARG A 272 4.54 -4.44 -19.52
N LEU A 273 3.67 -4.23 -18.55
CA LEU A 273 3.11 -2.91 -18.24
C LEU A 273 4.18 -1.92 -17.77
N LEU A 274 5.18 -2.35 -16.99
CA LEU A 274 6.31 -1.53 -16.60
C LEU A 274 7.06 -0.99 -17.82
N ALA A 275 7.42 -1.87 -18.76
CA ALA A 275 8.11 -1.46 -19.96
C ALA A 275 7.24 -0.56 -20.85
N MET A 276 5.95 -0.88 -21.01
CA MET A 276 5.01 -0.03 -21.75
C MET A 276 4.89 1.37 -21.15
N MET A 277 4.71 1.49 -19.83
CA MET A 277 4.60 2.78 -19.14
C MET A 277 5.88 3.61 -19.27
N ALA A 278 7.06 2.95 -19.21
CA ALA A 278 8.33 3.63 -19.41
C ALA A 278 8.47 4.16 -20.85
N ASP A 279 8.06 3.37 -21.86
CA ASP A 279 8.19 3.74 -23.27
C ASP A 279 7.18 4.81 -23.69
N THR A 280 5.91 4.69 -23.26
CA THR A 280 4.83 5.54 -23.77
C THR A 280 4.59 6.79 -22.94
N GLU A 281 4.79 6.68 -21.62
CA GLU A 281 4.46 7.74 -20.65
C GLU A 281 5.71 8.31 -19.95
N GLN A 282 6.88 7.75 -20.19
CA GLN A 282 8.15 8.10 -19.51
C GLN A 282 8.06 7.93 -17.97
N ILE A 283 7.28 6.93 -17.53
CA ILE A 283 6.99 6.68 -16.12
C ILE A 283 7.61 5.37 -15.68
N ARG A 284 8.36 5.46 -14.58
CA ARG A 284 9.02 4.31 -13.95
C ARG A 284 8.30 3.96 -12.66
N LEU A 285 7.71 2.77 -12.63
CA LEU A 285 7.00 2.21 -11.47
C LEU A 285 7.60 0.86 -11.10
N GLU A 286 7.58 0.54 -9.81
CA GLU A 286 7.90 -0.84 -9.39
C GLU A 286 6.76 -1.81 -9.75
N PRO A 287 7.01 -3.13 -9.89
CA PRO A 287 5.99 -4.10 -10.28
C PRO A 287 4.71 -4.03 -9.43
N SER A 288 4.84 -3.89 -8.12
CA SER A 288 3.71 -3.75 -7.17
C SER A 288 2.75 -2.61 -7.54
N ALA A 289 3.27 -1.49 -8.04
CA ALA A 289 2.47 -0.33 -8.38
C ALA A 289 1.63 -0.49 -9.65
N LEU A 290 1.90 -1.54 -10.43
CA LEU A 290 1.27 -1.81 -11.73
C LEU A 290 0.08 -2.78 -11.63
N ALA A 291 -0.14 -3.43 -10.50
CA ALA A 291 -1.20 -4.41 -10.34
C ALA A 291 -2.60 -3.84 -10.66
N GLY A 292 -2.85 -2.56 -10.36
CA GLY A 292 -4.12 -1.88 -10.67
C GLY A 292 -4.30 -1.47 -12.13
N VAL A 293 -3.24 -1.43 -12.93
CA VAL A 293 -3.28 -0.90 -14.32
C VAL A 293 -4.27 -1.65 -15.22
N PRO A 294 -4.37 -3.00 -15.18
CA PRO A 294 -5.32 -3.72 -16.01
C PRO A 294 -6.79 -3.55 -15.61
N GLY A 295 -7.08 -2.84 -14.53
CA GLY A 295 -8.41 -2.81 -13.91
C GLY A 295 -9.55 -2.47 -14.87
N ALA A 296 -9.43 -1.35 -15.60
CA ALA A 296 -10.44 -0.95 -16.56
C ALA A 296 -10.58 -1.97 -17.71
N VAL A 297 -9.47 -2.50 -18.21
CA VAL A 297 -9.49 -3.54 -19.26
C VAL A 297 -10.19 -4.80 -18.76
N ASN A 298 -9.89 -5.24 -17.53
CA ASN A 298 -10.53 -6.42 -16.95
C ASN A 298 -12.04 -6.20 -16.70
N LEU A 299 -12.44 -4.99 -16.30
CA LEU A 299 -13.85 -4.65 -16.07
C LEU A 299 -14.70 -4.83 -17.33
N PHE A 300 -14.19 -4.42 -18.49
CA PHE A 300 -14.90 -4.55 -19.78
C PHE A 300 -14.55 -5.81 -20.56
N GLY A 301 -13.43 -6.47 -20.26
CA GLY A 301 -12.91 -7.61 -21.01
C GLY A 301 -13.21 -8.98 -20.40
N THR A 302 -13.86 -9.03 -19.24
CA THR A 302 -14.20 -10.31 -18.57
C THR A 302 -15.69 -10.42 -18.32
N ASN A 303 -16.20 -11.67 -18.31
CA ASN A 303 -17.61 -11.93 -17.97
C ASN A 303 -17.93 -11.38 -16.57
N ALA A 304 -17.07 -11.61 -15.59
CA ALA A 304 -17.28 -11.12 -14.22
C ALA A 304 -17.40 -9.58 -14.15
N GLY A 305 -16.57 -8.85 -14.92
CA GLY A 305 -16.63 -7.40 -15.00
C GLY A 305 -17.91 -6.91 -15.69
N MET A 306 -18.31 -7.54 -16.79
CA MET A 306 -19.55 -7.22 -17.49
C MET A 306 -20.79 -7.53 -16.64
N ASP A 307 -20.80 -8.65 -15.91
CA ASP A 307 -21.87 -9.01 -14.98
C ASP A 307 -21.96 -8.01 -13.82
N TYR A 308 -20.82 -7.54 -13.33
CA TYR A 308 -20.77 -6.46 -12.34
C TYR A 308 -21.44 -5.19 -12.88
N LEU A 309 -21.03 -4.70 -14.05
CA LEU A 309 -21.60 -3.48 -14.65
C LEU A 309 -23.12 -3.62 -14.89
N LYS A 310 -23.59 -4.81 -15.30
CA LYS A 310 -25.01 -5.09 -15.48
C LYS A 310 -25.77 -5.07 -14.15
N ARG A 311 -25.23 -5.68 -13.12
CA ARG A 311 -25.84 -5.75 -11.77
C ARG A 311 -25.98 -4.37 -11.16
N GLU A 312 -24.96 -3.51 -11.33
CA GLU A 312 -24.96 -2.13 -10.84
C GLU A 312 -25.75 -1.15 -11.75
N GLY A 313 -26.33 -1.61 -12.87
CA GLY A 313 -27.05 -0.76 -13.80
C GLY A 313 -26.19 0.21 -14.61
N LEU A 314 -24.91 -0.08 -14.77
CA LEU A 314 -23.91 0.82 -15.34
C LEU A 314 -23.57 0.54 -16.82
N SER A 315 -24.13 -0.51 -17.41
CA SER A 315 -23.77 -0.96 -18.78
C SER A 315 -23.96 0.06 -19.88
N ALA A 316 -24.91 1.00 -19.73
CA ALA A 316 -25.24 2.01 -20.75
C ALA A 316 -24.47 3.34 -20.60
N SER A 317 -23.70 3.52 -19.51
CA SER A 317 -23.07 4.80 -19.16
C SER A 317 -21.54 4.79 -19.18
N ALA A 318 -20.93 3.82 -19.86
CA ALA A 318 -19.48 3.61 -19.86
C ALA A 318 -18.68 4.88 -20.24
N ASP A 319 -19.19 5.71 -21.14
CA ASP A 319 -18.53 6.96 -21.56
C ASP A 319 -18.43 8.01 -20.44
N GLN A 320 -19.25 7.89 -19.40
CA GLN A 320 -19.26 8.78 -18.24
C GLN A 320 -18.32 8.33 -17.12
N PHE A 321 -17.69 7.16 -17.26
CA PHE A 321 -16.85 6.62 -16.21
C PHE A 321 -15.54 7.39 -16.07
N THR A 322 -15.09 7.51 -14.83
CA THR A 322 -13.72 7.90 -14.52
C THR A 322 -13.01 6.73 -13.85
N HIS A 323 -11.96 6.24 -14.49
CA HIS A 323 -11.12 5.17 -13.97
C HIS A 323 -9.87 5.76 -13.36
N ILE A 324 -9.54 5.36 -12.11
CA ILE A 324 -8.29 5.73 -11.45
C ILE A 324 -7.46 4.48 -11.19
N VAL A 325 -6.27 4.48 -11.78
CA VAL A 325 -5.20 3.56 -11.44
C VAL A 325 -4.34 4.19 -10.35
N TRP A 326 -4.17 3.50 -9.24
CA TRP A 326 -3.38 4.01 -8.13
C TRP A 326 -1.93 3.53 -8.22
N ALA A 327 -1.03 4.43 -8.62
CA ALA A 327 0.41 4.15 -8.64
C ALA A 327 0.99 4.30 -7.23
N THR A 328 1.47 3.21 -6.64
CA THR A 328 1.77 3.12 -5.21
C THR A 328 3.23 3.31 -4.83
N GLY A 329 4.18 3.13 -5.75
CA GLY A 329 5.61 3.24 -5.46
C GLY A 329 6.49 3.08 -6.70
N GLY A 330 7.81 3.29 -6.51
CA GLY A 330 8.81 3.12 -7.56
C GLY A 330 9.90 4.18 -7.60
N SER A 331 9.69 5.38 -7.06
CA SER A 331 10.66 6.49 -7.15
C SER A 331 11.97 6.25 -6.40
N MET A 332 11.97 5.38 -5.40
CA MET A 332 13.17 5.04 -4.62
C MET A 332 13.91 3.79 -5.14
N VAL A 333 13.39 3.13 -6.16
CA VAL A 333 14.05 1.95 -6.76
C VAL A 333 15.34 2.42 -7.46
N PRO A 334 16.51 1.83 -7.13
CA PRO A 334 17.77 2.17 -7.80
C PRO A 334 17.70 1.99 -9.32
N ASP A 335 18.43 2.84 -10.06
CA ASP A 335 18.36 2.87 -11.53
C ASP A 335 18.77 1.55 -12.20
N ASP A 336 19.74 0.84 -11.64
CA ASP A 336 20.19 -0.47 -12.11
C ASP A 336 19.10 -1.54 -11.93
N VAL A 337 18.42 -1.54 -10.76
CA VAL A 337 17.30 -2.43 -10.47
C VAL A 337 16.10 -2.12 -11.37
N MET A 338 15.78 -0.83 -11.54
CA MET A 338 14.69 -0.40 -12.44
C MET A 338 14.98 -0.77 -13.89
N ARG A 339 16.23 -0.65 -14.31
CA ARG A 339 16.66 -1.08 -15.64
C ARG A 339 16.48 -2.59 -15.83
N ALA A 340 16.85 -3.39 -14.85
CA ALA A 340 16.65 -4.84 -14.90
C ALA A 340 15.15 -5.21 -15.01
N TYR A 341 14.28 -4.49 -14.31
CA TYR A 341 12.83 -4.67 -14.46
C TYR A 341 12.34 -4.31 -15.85
N TYR A 342 12.81 -3.19 -16.40
CA TYR A 342 12.46 -2.74 -17.75
C TYR A 342 12.89 -3.74 -18.82
N GLU A 343 14.15 -4.20 -18.79
CA GLU A 343 14.68 -5.17 -19.76
C GLU A 343 13.89 -6.50 -19.73
N LYS A 344 13.54 -6.96 -18.51
CA LYS A 344 12.66 -8.12 -18.37
C LYS A 344 11.28 -7.88 -19.00
N GLY A 345 10.71 -6.70 -18.82
CA GLY A 345 9.44 -6.32 -19.43
C GLY A 345 9.51 -6.27 -20.94
N LYS A 346 10.59 -5.72 -21.50
CA LYS A 346 10.85 -5.68 -22.96
C LYS A 346 10.97 -7.08 -23.56
N ALA A 347 11.73 -7.95 -22.91
CA ALA A 347 11.88 -9.34 -23.38
C ALA A 347 10.52 -10.07 -23.44
N LEU A 348 9.62 -9.81 -22.46
CA LEU A 348 8.29 -10.40 -22.44
C LEU A 348 7.31 -9.81 -23.49
N GLN A 349 7.56 -8.60 -24.01
CA GLN A 349 6.76 -8.02 -25.10
C GLN A 349 7.07 -8.64 -26.46
N SER A 350 8.26 -9.22 -26.62
CA SER A 350 8.74 -9.82 -27.87
C SER A 350 8.27 -11.26 -28.05
N LEU A 351 7.64 -11.84 -27.04
CA LEU A 351 7.01 -13.18 -27.04
C LEU A 351 5.50 -13.06 -27.30
#